data_07a052d8746fe062ac1c614dee141bfc
#
_entry.id   07a052d8746fe062ac1c614dee141bfc
#
_cell.length_a   1.000
_cell.length_b   1.000
_cell.length_c   1.000
_cell.angle_alpha   90.00
_cell.angle_beta   90.00
_cell.angle_gamma   90.00
#
_symmetry.space_group_name_H-M   'P 1'
#
loop_
_entity.id
_entity.type
_entity.pdbx_description
1 polymer ?
#
loop_
_entity_poly.entity_id
_entity_poly.type
_entity_poly.pdbx_seq_one_letter_code
_entity_poly.pdbx_strand_id
1 'polypeptide(L)'
;MANHFLPSAKVLKPLVRHISFSEFDSHQHDFIPVIPDGMTELVINTNGYYERKQNNTAVLVKESHFIGIKTKSGFVKTNGNINTVTIRFYPGAIRYFTNIPSNELTDQVLEASTIFGKEFKHIESKIAENPSKEEILSLVESFLLSRLHTHDSLEKTRFRISTFYSDPSVNLLDNIRIGKENYKSIEREFIKNLGVTPKLFQRILQFNYATFMLTSQNNRKSLTDVCYSAGYYDQSHFIKSFKQFASMTPVEYCHNHEEMIHRNQQVINLIFAQSRKMSL
;
A
#
# COMPACT_ATOMS: atom_id res chain seq x y z
N MET A 1 2.59 5.78 18.33
CA MET A 1 2.82 6.50 17.04
C MET A 1 3.81 5.71 16.21
N ALA A 2 3.57 5.51 14.93
CA ALA A 2 4.54 4.81 14.08
C ALA A 2 5.69 5.74 13.68
N ASN A 3 6.93 5.32 13.98
CA ASN A 3 8.12 6.02 13.52
C ASN A 3 8.47 5.52 12.12
N HIS A 4 8.58 6.43 11.14
CA HIS A 4 8.87 6.11 9.75
C HIS A 4 10.34 6.43 9.42
N PHE A 5 11.04 5.45 8.87
CA PHE A 5 12.43 5.55 8.45
C PHE A 5 12.54 5.34 6.94
N LEU A 6 13.29 6.20 6.26
CA LEU A 6 13.63 6.00 4.87
C LEU A 6 14.84 5.06 4.77
N PRO A 7 14.93 4.20 3.75
CA PRO A 7 16.11 3.38 3.56
C PRO A 7 17.38 4.24 3.37
N SER A 8 18.47 3.80 3.98
CA SER A 8 19.79 4.45 3.87
C SER A 8 20.40 4.18 2.49
N ALA A 9 20.28 2.95 2.01
CA ALA A 9 20.80 2.51 0.73
C ALA A 9 20.10 3.21 -0.43
N LYS A 10 20.86 3.94 -1.26
CA LYS A 10 20.32 4.73 -2.39
C LYS A 10 19.46 3.90 -3.35
N VAL A 11 19.86 2.66 -3.62
CA VAL A 11 19.16 1.76 -4.55
C VAL A 11 17.78 1.31 -4.02
N LEU A 12 17.58 1.28 -2.70
CA LEU A 12 16.29 0.93 -2.08
C LEU A 12 15.32 2.12 -2.03
N LYS A 13 15.80 3.36 -2.06
CA LYS A 13 14.94 4.56 -1.95
C LYS A 13 13.80 4.62 -2.98
N PRO A 14 14.01 4.26 -4.25
CA PRO A 14 12.92 4.22 -5.23
C PRO A 14 12.03 2.97 -5.11
N LEU A 15 12.37 1.97 -4.30
CA LEU A 15 11.66 0.69 -4.17
C LEU A 15 10.91 0.58 -2.85
N VAL A 16 11.54 1.02 -1.77
CA VAL A 16 10.99 0.98 -0.41
C VAL A 16 10.57 2.39 -0.02
N ARG A 17 9.30 2.55 0.25
CA ARG A 17 8.73 3.85 0.64
C ARG A 17 9.19 4.26 2.04
N HIS A 18 9.03 3.36 3.01
CA HIS A 18 9.53 3.50 4.37
C HIS A 18 9.56 2.15 5.08
N ILE A 19 10.29 2.12 6.16
CA ILE A 19 10.26 1.07 7.18
C ILE A 19 9.67 1.72 8.43
N SER A 20 8.66 1.10 9.05
CA SER A 20 8.01 1.65 10.23
C SER A 20 7.97 0.65 11.37
N PHE A 21 8.13 1.17 12.58
CA PHE A 21 7.92 0.44 13.83
C PHE A 21 6.59 0.85 14.40
N SER A 22 5.73 -0.11 14.64
CA SER A 22 4.40 0.14 15.19
C SER A 22 4.21 -0.68 16.45
N GLU A 23 3.81 0.02 17.49
CA GLU A 23 3.40 -0.55 18.78
C GLU A 23 1.92 -0.21 18.96
N PHE A 24 1.11 -1.24 19.02
CA PHE A 24 -0.32 -1.09 19.28
C PHE A 24 -0.62 -1.70 20.62
N ASP A 25 -1.01 -0.86 21.58
CA ASP A 25 -1.51 -1.25 22.89
C ASP A 25 -2.99 -0.85 22.97
N SER A 26 -3.83 -1.55 22.25
CA SER A 26 -5.25 -1.30 22.28
C SER A 26 -6.06 -2.56 22.01
N HIS A 27 -7.05 -2.79 22.85
CA HIS A 27 -8.13 -3.72 22.55
C HIS A 27 -9.17 -3.01 21.71
N GLN A 28 -9.25 -3.34 20.44
CA GLN A 28 -10.32 -2.85 19.56
C GLN A 28 -11.55 -3.74 19.73
N HIS A 29 -12.71 -3.12 19.94
CA HIS A 29 -13.97 -3.86 19.99
C HIS A 29 -14.42 -4.29 18.59
N ASP A 30 -14.17 -3.45 17.58
CA ASP A 30 -14.64 -3.63 16.22
C ASP A 30 -13.53 -3.83 15.20
N PHE A 31 -13.89 -4.47 14.09
CA PHE A 31 -13.03 -4.56 12.92
C PHE A 31 -12.98 -3.21 12.19
N ILE A 32 -11.78 -2.69 12.01
CA ILE A 32 -11.56 -1.46 11.24
C ILE A 32 -11.18 -1.80 9.79
N PRO A 33 -11.67 -1.02 8.81
CA PRO A 33 -11.30 -1.22 7.41
C PRO A 33 -9.85 -0.75 7.14
N VAL A 34 -9.15 -1.56 6.35
CA VAL A 34 -7.87 -1.22 5.75
C VAL A 34 -8.10 -1.04 4.26
N ILE A 35 -8.05 0.21 3.80
CA ILE A 35 -8.37 0.58 2.42
C ILE A 35 -7.23 0.28 1.44
N PRO A 36 -7.54 0.04 0.15
CA PRO A 36 -6.54 -0.09 -0.90
C PRO A 36 -5.79 1.22 -1.11
N ASP A 37 -4.48 1.15 -1.23
CA ASP A 37 -3.61 2.31 -1.47
C ASP A 37 -2.63 2.11 -2.64
N GLY A 38 -2.69 0.95 -3.27
CA GLY A 38 -1.84 0.60 -4.41
C GLY A 38 -0.45 0.11 -4.04
N MET A 39 -0.15 -0.04 -2.74
CA MET A 39 1.14 -0.50 -2.24
C MET A 39 1.09 -1.95 -1.76
N THR A 40 2.26 -2.52 -1.51
CA THR A 40 2.44 -3.83 -0.90
C THR A 40 3.27 -3.70 0.37
N GLU A 41 3.11 -4.64 1.30
CA GLU A 41 3.75 -4.57 2.62
C GLU A 41 4.33 -5.92 3.02
N LEU A 42 5.52 -5.88 3.61
CA LEU A 42 6.08 -6.98 4.39
C LEU A 42 5.99 -6.58 5.86
N VAL A 43 5.21 -7.32 6.63
CA VAL A 43 5.00 -7.11 8.06
C VAL A 43 5.75 -8.19 8.83
N ILE A 44 6.76 -7.78 9.57
CA ILE A 44 7.50 -8.64 10.50
C ILE A 44 6.82 -8.48 11.86
N ASN A 45 6.20 -9.54 12.33
CA ASN A 45 5.56 -9.56 13.64
C ASN A 45 6.60 -9.89 14.69
N THR A 46 6.83 -8.98 15.63
CA THR A 46 7.78 -9.18 16.73
C THR A 46 7.11 -9.56 18.04
N ASN A 47 5.84 -9.23 18.21
CA ASN A 47 5.03 -9.60 19.38
C ASN A 47 3.53 -9.47 19.10
N GLY A 48 2.75 -10.37 19.71
CA GLY A 48 1.29 -10.34 19.66
C GLY A 48 0.70 -10.88 18.37
N TYR A 49 -0.57 -10.60 18.16
CA TYR A 49 -1.32 -11.03 16.99
C TYR A 49 -2.50 -10.11 16.76
N TYR A 50 -3.02 -10.13 15.52
CA TYR A 50 -4.27 -9.46 15.18
C TYR A 50 -5.21 -10.41 14.42
N GLU A 51 -6.47 -10.04 14.36
CA GLU A 51 -7.46 -10.74 13.56
C GLU A 51 -7.70 -10.00 12.25
N ARG A 52 -7.89 -10.74 11.16
CA ARG A 52 -8.37 -10.20 9.89
C ARG A 52 -9.62 -10.94 9.43
N LYS A 53 -10.53 -10.25 8.77
CA LYS A 53 -11.65 -10.92 8.11
C LYS A 53 -11.21 -11.51 6.78
N GLN A 54 -11.50 -12.80 6.59
CA GLN A 54 -11.36 -13.51 5.34
C GLN A 54 -12.67 -14.25 5.08
N ASN A 55 -13.37 -13.92 4.00
CA ASN A 55 -14.68 -14.53 3.67
C ASN A 55 -15.67 -14.51 4.86
N ASN A 56 -15.80 -13.37 5.54
CA ASN A 56 -16.61 -13.15 6.76
C ASN A 56 -16.17 -13.93 8.01
N THR A 57 -15.09 -14.70 7.96
CA THR A 57 -14.52 -15.39 9.12
C THR A 57 -13.33 -14.60 9.65
N ALA A 58 -13.21 -14.51 10.97
CA ALA A 58 -12.02 -13.95 11.61
C ALA A 58 -10.89 -14.97 11.59
N VAL A 59 -9.73 -14.57 11.09
CA VAL A 59 -8.51 -15.39 11.02
C VAL A 59 -7.42 -14.69 11.79
N LEU A 60 -6.78 -15.43 12.71
CA LEU A 60 -5.63 -14.94 13.47
C LEU A 60 -4.39 -14.85 12.58
N VAL A 61 -3.69 -13.72 12.70
CA VAL A 61 -2.41 -13.48 12.03
C VAL A 61 -1.33 -13.30 13.11
N LYS A 62 -0.51 -14.31 13.26
CA LYS A 62 0.60 -14.35 14.25
C LYS A 62 1.96 -14.26 13.59
N GLU A 63 2.08 -14.88 12.43
CA GLU A 63 3.34 -14.99 11.71
C GLU A 63 3.64 -13.70 10.93
N SER A 64 4.92 -13.44 10.67
CA SER A 64 5.30 -12.40 9.72
C SER A 64 4.73 -12.72 8.34
N HIS A 65 4.19 -11.72 7.68
CA HIS A 65 3.41 -11.93 6.46
C HIS A 65 3.63 -10.81 5.45
N PHE A 66 3.39 -11.16 4.21
CA PHE A 66 3.36 -10.23 3.09
C PHE A 66 1.92 -9.94 2.70
N ILE A 67 1.64 -8.67 2.48
CA ILE A 67 0.34 -8.17 2.01
C ILE A 67 0.51 -7.68 0.58
N GLY A 68 -0.16 -8.35 -0.36
CA GLY A 68 -0.21 -7.96 -1.76
C GLY A 68 -1.04 -6.69 -1.98
N ILE A 69 -1.00 -6.19 -3.21
CA ILE A 69 -1.86 -5.06 -3.59
C ILE A 69 -3.32 -5.40 -3.33
N LYS A 70 -4.03 -4.50 -2.64
CA LYS A 70 -5.45 -4.67 -2.33
C LYS A 70 -6.30 -4.05 -3.42
N THR A 71 -7.37 -4.73 -3.84
CA THR A 71 -8.37 -4.21 -4.78
C THR A 71 -9.69 -3.85 -4.11
N LYS A 72 -9.84 -4.19 -2.83
CA LYS A 72 -10.98 -3.90 -1.95
C LYS A 72 -10.50 -3.72 -0.52
N SER A 73 -11.32 -3.13 0.35
CA SER A 73 -10.99 -3.02 1.77
C SER A 73 -10.84 -4.40 2.42
N GLY A 74 -9.80 -4.54 3.23
CA GLY A 74 -9.70 -5.57 4.25
C GLY A 74 -10.27 -5.07 5.58
N PHE A 75 -10.41 -5.95 6.55
CA PHE A 75 -10.84 -5.58 7.90
C PHE A 75 -9.94 -6.26 8.91
N VAL A 76 -9.42 -5.48 9.86
CA VAL A 76 -8.52 -5.96 10.90
C VAL A 76 -9.02 -5.53 12.28
N LYS A 77 -8.69 -6.32 13.28
CA LYS A 77 -8.97 -6.06 14.69
C LYS A 77 -7.74 -6.40 15.51
N THR A 78 -7.27 -5.47 16.32
CA THR A 78 -6.15 -5.70 17.22
C THR A 78 -6.63 -6.14 18.60
N ASN A 79 -5.96 -7.13 19.19
CA ASN A 79 -6.26 -7.68 20.52
C ASN A 79 -5.02 -7.57 21.41
N GLY A 80 -4.84 -6.41 22.07
CA GLY A 80 -3.73 -6.18 22.99
C GLY A 80 -2.45 -5.65 22.33
N ASN A 81 -1.32 -5.92 22.97
CA ASN A 81 -0.01 -5.44 22.52
C ASN A 81 0.46 -6.16 21.27
N ILE A 82 0.62 -5.41 20.20
CA ILE A 82 1.19 -5.89 18.94
C ILE A 82 2.36 -4.99 18.56
N ASN A 83 3.50 -5.62 18.32
CA ASN A 83 4.68 -4.93 17.84
C ASN A 83 5.04 -5.46 16.45
N THR A 84 5.19 -4.54 15.51
CA THR A 84 5.53 -4.90 14.12
C THR A 84 6.59 -3.99 13.54
N VAL A 85 7.40 -4.57 12.66
CA VAL A 85 8.26 -3.85 11.72
C VAL A 85 7.64 -4.01 10.34
N THR A 86 7.19 -2.92 9.75
CA THR A 86 6.51 -2.95 8.44
C THR A 86 7.40 -2.29 7.38
N ILE A 87 7.72 -3.03 6.35
CA ILE A 87 8.40 -2.56 5.15
C ILE A 87 7.35 -2.31 4.09
N ARG A 88 7.24 -1.06 3.64
CA ARG A 88 6.26 -0.66 2.65
C ARG A 88 6.93 -0.41 1.32
N PHE A 89 6.46 -1.12 0.30
CA PHE A 89 7.01 -1.05 -1.05
C PHE A 89 6.18 -0.14 -1.95
N TYR A 90 6.87 0.61 -2.81
CA TYR A 90 6.20 1.30 -3.90
C TYR A 90 5.50 0.32 -4.85
N PRO A 91 4.46 0.75 -5.60
CA PRO A 91 3.76 -0.12 -6.54
C PRO A 91 4.71 -0.84 -7.49
N GLY A 92 4.56 -2.15 -7.57
CA GLY A 92 5.39 -3.03 -8.39
C GLY A 92 6.80 -3.31 -7.86
N ALA A 93 7.26 -2.59 -6.83
CA ALA A 93 8.63 -2.74 -6.34
C ALA A 93 8.93 -4.11 -5.71
N ILE A 94 7.92 -4.83 -5.24
CA ILE A 94 8.10 -6.20 -4.73
C ILE A 94 8.75 -7.12 -5.77
N ARG A 95 8.54 -6.89 -7.06
CA ARG A 95 9.11 -7.67 -8.15
C ARG A 95 10.64 -7.61 -8.23
N TYR A 96 11.27 -6.63 -7.60
CA TYR A 96 12.73 -6.58 -7.48
C TYR A 96 13.27 -7.55 -6.41
N PHE A 97 12.42 -8.09 -5.55
CA PHE A 97 12.80 -8.91 -4.41
C PHE A 97 12.26 -10.35 -4.50
N THR A 98 11.35 -10.63 -5.45
CA THR A 98 10.81 -11.96 -5.70
C THR A 98 10.48 -12.17 -7.18
N ASN A 99 10.57 -13.42 -7.63
CA ASN A 99 10.18 -13.82 -8.99
C ASN A 99 8.68 -14.11 -9.12
N ILE A 100 7.92 -14.11 -8.02
CA ILE A 100 6.47 -14.36 -8.03
C ILE A 100 5.78 -13.21 -8.76
N PRO A 101 4.99 -13.47 -9.81
CA PRO A 101 4.21 -12.44 -10.49
C PRO A 101 3.25 -11.75 -9.52
N SER A 102 3.12 -10.41 -9.62
CA SER A 102 2.32 -9.65 -8.65
C SER A 102 0.82 -10.01 -8.65
N ASN A 103 0.29 -10.54 -9.76
CA ASN A 103 -1.09 -11.01 -9.82
C ASN A 103 -1.38 -12.24 -8.94
N GLU A 104 -0.37 -13.04 -8.64
CA GLU A 104 -0.49 -14.15 -7.68
C GLU A 104 -0.55 -13.66 -6.23
N LEU A 105 -0.10 -12.43 -5.99
CA LEU A 105 -0.08 -11.79 -4.67
C LEU A 105 -1.28 -10.86 -4.45
N THR A 106 -2.08 -10.55 -5.49
CA THR A 106 -3.20 -9.61 -5.41
C THR A 106 -4.27 -10.10 -4.43
N ASP A 107 -4.69 -9.22 -3.51
CA ASP A 107 -5.63 -9.49 -2.42
C ASP A 107 -5.20 -10.64 -1.48
N GLN A 108 -3.94 -11.09 -1.55
CA GLN A 108 -3.41 -12.13 -0.69
C GLN A 108 -2.71 -11.55 0.55
N VAL A 109 -2.81 -12.30 1.65
CA VAL A 109 -1.95 -12.17 2.83
C VAL A 109 -1.31 -13.53 3.03
N LEU A 110 -0.02 -13.62 2.77
CA LEU A 110 0.75 -14.85 2.74
C LEU A 110 1.85 -14.80 3.80
N GLU A 111 2.17 -15.94 4.41
CA GLU A 111 3.33 -16.02 5.28
C GLU A 111 4.59 -15.53 4.54
N ALA A 112 5.38 -14.68 5.18
CA ALA A 112 6.56 -14.07 4.55
C ALA A 112 7.57 -15.12 4.07
N SER A 113 7.70 -16.23 4.76
CA SER A 113 8.54 -17.37 4.37
C SER A 113 8.11 -18.03 3.04
N THR A 114 6.84 -17.93 2.67
CA THR A 114 6.32 -18.40 1.37
C THR A 114 6.86 -17.55 0.22
N ILE A 115 7.04 -16.24 0.45
CA ILE A 115 7.54 -15.28 -0.56
C ILE A 115 9.06 -15.27 -0.62
N PHE A 116 9.70 -15.28 0.55
CA PHE A 116 11.14 -15.02 0.69
C PHE A 116 11.97 -16.27 1.05
N GLY A 117 11.31 -17.42 1.25
CA GLY A 117 11.99 -18.67 1.56
C GLY A 117 12.51 -18.74 3.01
N LYS A 118 13.30 -19.81 3.26
CA LYS A 118 13.83 -20.09 4.61
C LYS A 118 14.78 -19.02 5.15
N GLU A 119 15.45 -18.28 4.28
CA GLU A 119 16.34 -17.19 4.66
C GLU A 119 15.62 -16.10 5.46
N PHE A 120 14.33 -15.87 5.17
CA PHE A 120 13.54 -14.91 5.91
C PHE A 120 13.38 -15.31 7.39
N LYS A 121 13.27 -16.60 7.70
CA LYS A 121 13.19 -17.08 9.10
C LYS A 121 14.43 -16.72 9.92
N HIS A 122 15.59 -16.63 9.28
CA HIS A 122 16.79 -16.17 9.97
C HIS A 122 16.72 -14.68 10.35
N ILE A 123 16.11 -13.85 9.49
CA ILE A 123 15.88 -12.44 9.80
C ILE A 123 14.86 -12.30 10.93
N GLU A 124 13.76 -13.05 10.89
CA GLU A 124 12.78 -13.08 11.98
C GLU A 124 13.44 -13.45 13.32
N SER A 125 14.26 -14.50 13.33
CA SER A 125 14.94 -14.94 14.55
C SER A 125 15.86 -13.84 15.11
N LYS A 126 16.63 -13.16 14.26
CA LYS A 126 17.50 -12.06 14.70
C LYS A 126 16.72 -10.87 15.24
N ILE A 127 15.58 -10.54 14.63
CA ILE A 127 14.72 -9.45 15.10
C ILE A 127 14.03 -9.83 16.41
N ALA A 128 13.70 -11.12 16.60
CA ALA A 128 13.12 -11.62 17.85
C ALA A 128 14.08 -11.56 19.05
N GLU A 129 15.40 -11.48 18.83
CA GLU A 129 16.39 -11.22 19.87
C GLU A 129 16.31 -9.79 20.46
N ASN A 130 15.38 -8.98 19.96
CA ASN A 130 15.09 -7.60 20.36
C ASN A 130 16.29 -6.64 20.25
N PRO A 131 16.93 -6.57 19.06
CA PRO A 131 18.01 -5.62 18.81
C PRO A 131 17.50 -4.18 18.77
N SER A 132 18.42 -3.22 18.73
CA SER A 132 18.07 -1.80 18.56
C SER A 132 17.35 -1.55 17.21
N LYS A 133 16.61 -0.44 17.12
CA LYS A 133 15.93 -0.06 15.87
C LYS A 133 16.92 0.10 14.71
N GLU A 134 18.09 0.62 14.98
CA GLU A 134 19.18 0.79 14.02
C GLU A 134 19.69 -0.55 13.49
N GLU A 135 19.84 -1.54 14.35
CA GLU A 135 20.23 -2.90 13.96
C GLU A 135 19.13 -3.57 13.14
N ILE A 136 17.85 -3.41 13.52
CA ILE A 136 16.72 -3.93 12.73
C ILE A 136 16.70 -3.29 11.33
N LEU A 137 16.88 -1.97 11.22
CA LEU A 137 16.95 -1.28 9.93
C LEU A 137 18.09 -1.83 9.07
N SER A 138 19.26 -2.03 9.65
CA SER A 138 20.44 -2.59 8.96
C SER A 138 20.18 -4.04 8.48
N LEU A 139 19.57 -4.88 9.33
CA LEU A 139 19.20 -6.25 8.99
C LEU A 139 18.21 -6.30 7.83
N VAL A 140 17.16 -5.49 7.90
CA VAL A 140 16.13 -5.40 6.85
C VAL A 140 16.72 -4.91 5.53
N GLU A 141 17.53 -3.85 5.54
CA GLU A 141 18.17 -3.33 4.33
C GLU A 141 19.13 -4.34 3.71
N SER A 142 19.96 -5.00 4.54
CA SER A 142 20.89 -6.04 4.07
C SER A 142 20.14 -7.22 3.44
N PHE A 143 19.03 -7.63 4.03
CA PHE A 143 18.17 -8.67 3.49
C PHE A 143 17.60 -8.26 2.12
N LEU A 144 17.03 -7.05 2.01
CA LEU A 144 16.47 -6.56 0.75
C LEU A 144 17.55 -6.43 -0.33
N LEU A 145 18.74 -5.94 0.02
CA LEU A 145 19.87 -5.83 -0.91
C LEU A 145 20.33 -7.20 -1.42
N SER A 146 20.37 -8.22 -0.56
CA SER A 146 20.77 -9.58 -0.96
C SER A 146 19.80 -10.22 -1.95
N ARG A 147 18.56 -9.73 -2.01
CA ARG A 147 17.50 -10.26 -2.88
C ARG A 147 17.19 -9.37 -4.09
N LEU A 148 17.96 -8.31 -4.26
CA LEU A 148 17.69 -7.34 -5.32
C LEU A 148 17.98 -7.94 -6.70
N HIS A 149 16.96 -7.98 -7.55
CA HIS A 149 17.05 -8.39 -8.95
C HIS A 149 16.70 -7.22 -9.87
N THR A 150 17.32 -7.15 -11.02
CA THR A 150 17.00 -6.15 -12.06
C THR A 150 16.01 -6.73 -13.07
N HIS A 151 15.01 -5.93 -13.46
CA HIS A 151 14.02 -6.32 -14.48
C HIS A 151 13.67 -5.13 -15.38
N ASP A 152 14.06 -5.15 -16.65
CA ASP A 152 13.83 -4.05 -17.60
C ASP A 152 12.35 -3.69 -17.76
N SER A 153 11.46 -4.68 -17.72
CA SER A 153 10.01 -4.44 -17.83
C SER A 153 9.43 -3.66 -16.67
N LEU A 154 10.07 -3.74 -15.47
CA LEU A 154 9.62 -3.02 -14.28
C LEU A 154 9.88 -1.52 -14.39
N GLU A 155 11.02 -1.12 -14.97
CA GLU A 155 11.37 0.29 -15.12
C GLU A 155 10.34 1.02 -16.02
N LYS A 156 9.92 0.39 -17.12
CA LYS A 156 8.87 0.94 -17.99
C LYS A 156 7.55 1.11 -17.25
N THR A 157 7.14 0.08 -16.48
CA THR A 157 5.91 0.14 -15.70
C THR A 157 5.99 1.24 -14.64
N ARG A 158 7.11 1.36 -13.93
CA ARG A 158 7.33 2.38 -12.91
C ARG A 158 7.33 3.79 -13.50
N PHE A 159 7.97 4.00 -14.64
CA PHE A 159 7.92 5.28 -15.35
C PHE A 159 6.49 5.68 -15.69
N ARG A 160 5.68 4.75 -16.20
CA ARG A 160 4.25 5.00 -16.45
C ARG A 160 3.47 5.36 -15.20
N ILE A 161 3.77 4.70 -14.07
CA ILE A 161 3.12 4.97 -12.79
C ILE A 161 3.52 6.34 -12.24
N SER A 162 4.77 6.78 -12.41
CA SER A 162 5.26 8.05 -11.86
C SER A 162 4.46 9.26 -12.34
N THR A 163 3.94 9.21 -13.56
CA THR A 163 3.10 10.27 -14.11
C THR A 163 1.78 10.44 -13.36
N PHE A 164 1.26 9.38 -12.74
CA PHE A 164 0.03 9.44 -11.92
C PHE A 164 0.22 10.06 -10.57
N TYR A 165 1.38 9.84 -9.97
CA TYR A 165 1.69 10.46 -8.69
C TYR A 165 1.88 11.95 -8.83
N SER A 166 2.24 12.42 -10.03
CA SER A 166 2.39 13.86 -10.32
C SER A 166 1.03 14.53 -10.49
N ASP A 167 0.08 13.85 -11.13
CA ASP A 167 -1.28 14.36 -11.33
C ASP A 167 -2.31 13.22 -11.38
N PRO A 168 -3.00 12.93 -10.26
CA PRO A 168 -4.02 11.88 -10.18
C PRO A 168 -5.26 12.12 -11.07
N SER A 169 -5.47 13.35 -11.55
CA SER A 169 -6.57 13.68 -12.47
C SER A 169 -6.27 13.26 -13.91
N VAL A 170 -5.00 13.07 -14.26
CA VAL A 170 -4.58 12.63 -15.60
C VAL A 170 -5.06 11.22 -15.87
N ASN A 171 -5.74 11.04 -17.00
CA ASN A 171 -6.18 9.72 -17.42
C ASN A 171 -4.99 8.89 -17.95
N LEU A 172 -4.64 7.83 -17.22
CA LEU A 172 -3.58 6.87 -17.62
C LEU A 172 -3.78 6.35 -19.04
N LEU A 173 -5.03 6.02 -19.35
CA LEU A 173 -5.36 5.41 -20.61
C LEU A 173 -5.08 6.36 -21.79
N ASP A 174 -5.22 7.66 -21.58
CA ASP A 174 -4.93 8.65 -22.62
C ASP A 174 -3.42 8.77 -22.85
N ASN A 175 -2.61 8.77 -21.80
CA ASN A 175 -1.16 8.76 -21.92
C ASN A 175 -0.63 7.48 -22.60
N ILE A 176 -1.23 6.33 -22.32
CA ILE A 176 -0.92 5.06 -22.97
C ILE A 176 -1.26 5.12 -24.46
N ARG A 177 -2.40 5.70 -24.82
CA ARG A 177 -2.84 5.84 -26.23
C ARG A 177 -1.93 6.76 -27.07
N ILE A 178 -1.43 7.83 -26.47
CA ILE A 178 -0.51 8.77 -27.13
C ILE A 178 0.79 8.07 -27.54
N GLY A 179 1.27 7.09 -26.75
CA GLY A 179 2.51 6.36 -26.98
C GLY A 179 2.48 5.34 -28.14
N LYS A 180 1.37 5.19 -28.88
CA LYS A 180 1.19 4.18 -29.96
C LYS A 180 1.45 2.74 -29.54
N GLU A 181 1.56 2.44 -28.26
CA GLU A 181 1.80 1.09 -27.74
C GLU A 181 0.49 0.28 -27.70
N ASN A 182 0.63 -1.04 -27.85
CA ASN A 182 -0.51 -1.93 -27.78
C ASN A 182 -1.03 -2.02 -26.33
N TYR A 183 -2.25 -1.51 -26.08
CA TYR A 183 -2.87 -1.54 -24.75
C TYR A 183 -2.85 -2.92 -24.10
N LYS A 184 -3.11 -4.00 -24.84
CA LYS A 184 -3.07 -5.38 -24.30
C LYS A 184 -1.69 -5.78 -23.79
N SER A 185 -0.62 -5.27 -24.40
CA SER A 185 0.75 -5.49 -23.93
C SER A 185 0.98 -4.78 -22.59
N ILE A 186 0.59 -3.52 -22.50
CA ILE A 186 0.70 -2.72 -21.29
C ILE A 186 -0.14 -3.31 -20.15
N GLU A 187 -1.37 -3.75 -20.45
CA GLU A 187 -2.24 -4.40 -19.48
C GLU A 187 -1.60 -5.67 -18.90
N ARG A 188 -0.99 -6.51 -19.74
CA ARG A 188 -0.24 -7.69 -19.28
C ARG A 188 0.96 -7.33 -18.40
N GLU A 189 1.70 -6.29 -18.77
CA GLU A 189 2.81 -5.78 -17.95
C GLU A 189 2.32 -5.29 -16.59
N PHE A 190 1.24 -4.53 -16.54
CA PHE A 190 0.64 -4.07 -15.29
C PHE A 190 0.19 -5.23 -14.41
N ILE A 191 -0.53 -6.18 -14.97
CA ILE A 191 -0.98 -7.38 -14.25
C ILE A 191 0.22 -8.15 -13.69
N LYS A 192 1.26 -8.38 -14.49
CA LYS A 192 2.47 -9.10 -14.07
C LYS A 192 3.26 -8.34 -13.00
N ASN A 193 3.42 -7.02 -13.15
CA ASN A 193 4.32 -6.21 -12.32
C ASN A 193 3.62 -5.59 -11.12
N LEU A 194 2.33 -5.21 -11.22
CA LEU A 194 1.56 -4.59 -10.14
C LEU A 194 0.49 -5.50 -9.56
N GLY A 195 0.03 -6.51 -10.31
CA GLY A 195 -1.06 -7.38 -9.90
C GLY A 195 -2.44 -6.90 -10.32
N VAL A 196 -2.57 -5.72 -10.93
CA VAL A 196 -3.85 -5.12 -11.33
C VAL A 196 -3.75 -4.50 -12.72
N THR A 197 -4.90 -4.30 -13.38
CA THR A 197 -4.95 -3.62 -14.67
C THR A 197 -4.64 -2.12 -14.52
N PRO A 198 -4.18 -1.43 -15.58
CA PRO A 198 -3.99 0.03 -15.56
C PRO A 198 -5.24 0.78 -15.10
N LYS A 199 -6.41 0.38 -15.59
CA LYS A 199 -7.70 1.00 -15.23
C LYS A 199 -8.03 0.83 -13.74
N LEU A 200 -7.79 -0.34 -13.16
CA LEU A 200 -8.06 -0.58 -11.74
C LEU A 200 -7.06 0.20 -10.88
N PHE A 201 -5.79 0.23 -11.27
CA PHE A 201 -4.77 1.00 -10.56
C PHE A 201 -5.12 2.51 -10.55
N GLN A 202 -5.53 3.07 -11.68
CA GLN A 202 -5.99 4.45 -11.75
C GLN A 202 -7.16 4.71 -10.79
N ARG A 203 -8.16 3.82 -10.75
CA ARG A 203 -9.30 3.97 -9.82
C ARG A 203 -8.88 3.93 -8.36
N ILE A 204 -7.89 3.10 -8.00
CA ILE A 204 -7.30 3.08 -6.64
C ILE A 204 -6.65 4.44 -6.33
N LEU A 205 -5.91 5.02 -7.26
CA LEU A 205 -5.28 6.33 -7.06
C LEU A 205 -6.31 7.47 -6.97
N GLN A 206 -7.34 7.47 -7.81
CA GLN A 206 -8.44 8.44 -7.73
C GLN A 206 -9.17 8.35 -6.38
N PHE A 207 -9.42 7.13 -5.91
CA PHE A 207 -10.01 6.90 -4.58
C PHE A 207 -9.10 7.45 -3.47
N ASN A 208 -7.80 7.17 -3.50
CA ASN A 208 -6.86 7.69 -2.51
C ASN A 208 -6.77 9.22 -2.53
N TYR A 209 -6.81 9.83 -3.70
CA TYR A 209 -6.82 11.28 -3.82
C TYR A 209 -8.11 11.89 -3.26
N ALA A 210 -9.25 11.25 -3.52
CA ALA A 210 -10.52 11.66 -2.94
C ALA A 210 -10.51 11.56 -1.39
N THR A 211 -9.99 10.46 -0.83
CA THR A 211 -9.87 10.31 0.63
C THR A 211 -8.94 11.36 1.23
N PHE A 212 -7.82 11.65 0.58
CA PHE A 212 -6.93 12.74 0.98
C PHE A 212 -7.65 14.10 1.04
N MET A 213 -8.42 14.42 0.01
CA MET A 213 -9.18 15.67 -0.03
C MET A 213 -10.28 15.76 1.03
N LEU A 214 -10.98 14.64 1.28
CA LEU A 214 -12.05 14.57 2.28
C LEU A 214 -11.52 14.75 3.72
N THR A 215 -10.29 14.35 3.98
CA THR A 215 -9.70 14.30 5.32
C THR A 215 -8.70 15.42 5.61
N SER A 216 -8.32 16.22 4.61
CA SER A 216 -7.41 17.35 4.77
C SER A 216 -8.09 18.46 5.57
N GLN A 217 -7.55 18.78 6.75
CA GLN A 217 -8.13 19.75 7.72
C GLN A 217 -8.34 21.16 7.15
N ASN A 218 -7.59 21.55 6.12
CA ASN A 218 -7.65 22.88 5.51
C ASN A 218 -8.64 23.01 4.34
N ASN A 219 -9.37 21.94 3.98
CA ASN A 219 -10.15 21.91 2.76
C ASN A 219 -11.60 21.47 3.03
N ARG A 220 -12.47 22.43 3.37
CA ARG A 220 -13.93 22.24 3.38
C ARG A 220 -14.48 22.18 1.96
N LYS A 221 -13.98 21.26 1.14
CA LYS A 221 -14.51 21.05 -0.20
C LYS A 221 -15.83 20.32 -0.14
N SER A 222 -16.76 20.70 -1.00
CA SER A 222 -18.01 19.95 -1.16
C SER A 222 -17.72 18.56 -1.75
N LEU A 223 -18.61 17.59 -1.55
CA LEU A 223 -18.48 16.28 -2.21
C LEU A 223 -18.40 16.38 -3.73
N THR A 224 -19.05 17.39 -4.29
CA THR A 224 -19.02 17.71 -5.72
C THR A 224 -17.60 18.12 -6.17
N ASP A 225 -16.96 19.01 -5.40
CA ASP A 225 -15.60 19.46 -5.70
C ASP A 225 -14.59 18.31 -5.58
N VAL A 226 -14.73 17.46 -4.55
CA VAL A 226 -13.89 16.27 -4.39
C VAL A 226 -14.07 15.31 -5.55
N CYS A 227 -15.32 15.05 -5.96
CA CYS A 227 -15.66 14.20 -7.09
C CYS A 227 -14.91 14.61 -8.37
N TYR A 228 -15.07 15.86 -8.78
CA TYR A 228 -14.46 16.34 -10.03
C TYR A 228 -12.93 16.50 -9.91
N SER A 229 -12.43 17.00 -8.78
CA SER A 229 -10.99 17.11 -8.56
C SER A 229 -10.26 15.76 -8.53
N ALA A 230 -10.94 14.68 -8.12
CA ALA A 230 -10.40 13.32 -8.14
C ALA A 230 -10.59 12.61 -9.50
N GLY A 231 -11.11 13.33 -10.52
CA GLY A 231 -11.25 12.80 -11.89
C GLY A 231 -12.43 11.84 -12.07
N TYR A 232 -13.46 11.92 -11.23
CA TYR A 232 -14.70 11.18 -11.45
C TYR A 232 -15.63 11.96 -12.38
N TYR A 233 -16.38 11.23 -13.21
CA TYR A 233 -17.32 11.81 -14.18
C TYR A 233 -18.53 12.45 -13.50
N ASP A 234 -19.10 11.77 -12.49
CA ASP A 234 -20.26 12.22 -11.72
C ASP A 234 -20.25 11.70 -10.28
N GLN A 235 -21.10 12.28 -9.43
CA GLN A 235 -21.20 11.90 -8.03
C GLN A 235 -21.67 10.45 -7.82
N SER A 236 -22.54 9.91 -8.66
CA SER A 236 -23.05 8.55 -8.54
C SER A 236 -21.91 7.54 -8.77
N HIS A 237 -21.11 7.78 -9.81
CA HIS A 237 -19.90 7.00 -10.06
C HIS A 237 -18.88 7.13 -8.92
N PHE A 238 -18.67 8.34 -8.41
CA PHE A 238 -17.81 8.59 -7.24
C PHE A 238 -18.25 7.80 -6.01
N ILE A 239 -19.51 7.93 -5.58
CA ILE A 239 -20.05 7.25 -4.39
C ILE A 239 -19.97 5.72 -4.55
N LYS A 240 -20.34 5.19 -5.72
CA LYS A 240 -20.26 3.77 -6.02
C LYS A 240 -18.83 3.24 -5.96
N SER A 241 -17.88 3.95 -6.58
CA SER A 241 -16.47 3.61 -6.57
C SER A 241 -15.88 3.69 -5.16
N PHE A 242 -16.20 4.75 -4.43
CA PHE A 242 -15.74 4.93 -3.04
C PHE A 242 -16.24 3.80 -2.13
N LYS A 243 -17.54 3.46 -2.22
CA LYS A 243 -18.13 2.35 -1.45
C LYS A 243 -17.48 1.00 -1.81
N GLN A 244 -17.09 0.79 -3.07
CA GLN A 244 -16.37 -0.42 -3.48
C GLN A 244 -15.02 -0.55 -2.78
N PHE A 245 -14.26 0.55 -2.61
CA PHE A 245 -12.92 0.53 -2.03
C PHE A 245 -12.90 0.70 -0.51
N ALA A 246 -13.83 1.49 0.06
CA ALA A 246 -13.89 1.77 1.49
C ALA A 246 -14.90 0.89 2.26
N SER A 247 -15.79 0.16 1.56
CA SER A 247 -16.96 -0.54 2.12
C SER A 247 -17.97 0.38 2.82
N MET A 248 -17.88 1.68 2.59
CA MET A 248 -18.76 2.72 3.11
C MET A 248 -18.82 3.91 2.16
N THR A 249 -19.81 4.79 2.33
CA THR A 249 -19.93 6.02 1.54
C THR A 249 -18.90 7.07 1.94
N PRO A 250 -18.61 8.10 1.09
CA PRO A 250 -17.75 9.22 1.47
C PRO A 250 -18.21 9.94 2.74
N VAL A 251 -19.52 10.09 2.93
CA VAL A 251 -20.11 10.75 4.11
C VAL A 251 -19.89 9.92 5.37
N GLU A 252 -20.17 8.62 5.32
CA GLU A 252 -19.88 7.69 6.42
C GLU A 252 -18.39 7.68 6.74
N TYR A 253 -17.53 7.72 5.71
CA TYR A 253 -16.07 7.78 5.88
C TYR A 253 -15.63 9.05 6.62
N CYS A 254 -16.22 10.19 6.35
CA CYS A 254 -15.94 11.44 7.08
C CYS A 254 -16.47 11.44 8.52
N HIS A 255 -17.59 10.76 8.78
CA HIS A 255 -18.23 10.77 10.12
C HIS A 255 -17.65 9.74 11.09
N ASN A 256 -17.14 8.62 10.62
CA ASN A 256 -16.73 7.49 11.49
C ASN A 256 -15.28 7.58 12.02
N HIS A 257 -14.63 8.78 12.21
CA HIS A 257 -13.23 8.69 11.94
C HIS A 257 -12.14 9.51 12.57
N GLU A 258 -12.06 9.71 13.80
CA GLU A 258 -10.78 10.17 14.35
C GLU A 258 -9.71 9.06 14.32
N GLU A 259 -10.05 7.85 14.66
CA GLU A 259 -9.08 6.74 14.78
C GLU A 259 -8.71 6.08 13.44
N MET A 260 -9.70 5.90 12.56
CA MET A 260 -9.52 5.28 11.25
C MET A 260 -8.87 6.24 10.25
N ILE A 261 -9.23 7.52 10.29
CA ILE A 261 -8.61 8.58 9.48
C ILE A 261 -7.14 8.71 9.87
N HIS A 262 -6.80 8.71 11.14
CA HIS A 262 -5.42 8.90 11.55
C HIS A 262 -4.49 7.82 10.99
N ARG A 263 -4.90 6.55 10.98
CA ARG A 263 -4.10 5.44 10.40
C ARG A 263 -4.02 5.51 8.87
N ASN A 264 -5.14 5.70 8.19
CA ASN A 264 -5.18 5.76 6.73
C ASN A 264 -4.62 7.10 6.22
N GLN A 265 -4.78 8.19 6.98
CA GLN A 265 -4.32 9.53 6.64
C GLN A 265 -2.79 9.64 6.63
N GLN A 266 -2.10 9.05 7.59
CA GLN A 266 -0.63 9.05 7.58
C GLN A 266 -0.10 8.37 6.32
N VAL A 267 -0.75 7.29 5.88
CA VAL A 267 -0.42 6.58 4.65
C VAL A 267 -0.69 7.45 3.42
N ILE A 268 -1.88 8.03 3.34
CA ILE A 268 -2.35 8.81 2.18
C ILE A 268 -1.61 10.14 2.08
N ASN A 269 -1.40 10.85 3.19
CA ASN A 269 -0.64 12.09 3.21
C ASN A 269 0.80 11.89 2.73
N LEU A 270 1.41 10.77 3.10
CA LEU A 270 2.72 10.41 2.59
C LEU A 270 2.68 10.13 1.07
N ILE A 271 1.62 9.57 0.51
CA ILE A 271 1.48 9.34 -0.94
C ILE A 271 1.56 10.66 -1.70
N PHE A 272 0.81 11.66 -1.28
CA PHE A 272 0.68 12.92 -2.02
C PHE A 272 1.67 14.01 -1.62
N ALA A 273 2.26 13.98 -0.42
CA ALA A 273 3.29 14.93 -0.02
C ALA A 273 4.63 14.72 -0.74
N GLN A 274 4.97 13.48 -1.11
CA GLN A 274 6.20 13.17 -1.84
C GLN A 274 6.07 13.33 -3.35
N SER A 275 4.86 13.23 -3.93
CA SER A 275 4.65 13.49 -5.35
C SER A 275 5.03 14.92 -5.73
N ARG A 276 4.88 15.90 -4.81
CA ARG A 276 5.38 17.27 -5.00
C ARG A 276 6.91 17.41 -4.95
N LYS A 277 7.63 16.44 -4.37
CA LYS A 277 9.11 16.45 -4.29
C LYS A 277 9.78 15.67 -5.43
N MET A 278 9.06 14.83 -6.15
CA MET A 278 9.59 14.10 -7.31
C MET A 278 9.40 14.86 -8.63
N SER A 279 8.72 16.00 -8.62
CA SER A 279 8.55 16.91 -9.77
C SER A 279 9.52 18.11 -9.75
N LEU A 280 10.54 18.08 -8.91
CA LEU A 280 11.73 18.95 -8.88
C LEU A 280 12.99 18.09 -9.03
#